data_4edff517b494885eceb4d1d6b79c450d
#
_entry.id   4edff517b494885eceb4d1d6b79c450d
#
_cell.length_a   1.000
_cell.length_b   1.000
_cell.length_c   1.000
_cell.angle_alpha   90.00
_cell.angle_beta   90.00
_cell.angle_gamma   90.00
#
_symmetry.space_group_name_H-M   'P 1'
#
loop_
_entity.id
_entity.type
_entity.pdbx_description
1 polymer ?
#
loop_
_entity_poly.entity_id
_entity_poly.type
_entity_poly.pdbx_seq_one_letter_code
_entity_poly.pdbx_strand_id
1 'polypeptide(L)'
;MNMKTNTATQLLLAACAGVLSCPGAWGSTTVCQDQSYYLKTACPHPLSLAGPTADRVYLRFQTGWASKYECEGLDLWDGSLCMFVPEIQYKEWVGKIWYGVSTDHRNHAELKYRLDYIKELGNWTVMPWYEHSFVFPGDKGIPRPGLKTTYHFSDRWFGGTDLYWQYNNHTFRGYYAVFAGLHEEIADCVRVDAVVRYGYNGGYVGPVVHHGSNALDYNLSFTFRATSRLTVELFTNYSQALTVVKQRDLGDDFYYGINLKYTF
;
A
#
# COMPACT_ATOMS: atom_id res chain seq x y z
N MET A 1 32.70 21.14 16.05
CA MET A 1 32.32 19.90 15.33
C MET A 1 31.20 20.29 14.36
N ASN A 2 31.56 20.65 13.10
CA ASN A 2 30.59 21.11 12.09
C ASN A 2 29.96 19.89 11.40
N MET A 3 28.76 19.52 11.79
CA MET A 3 27.93 18.56 11.06
C MET A 3 27.48 19.22 9.75
N LYS A 4 28.12 18.84 8.64
CA LYS A 4 27.57 19.13 7.30
C LYS A 4 26.31 18.31 7.13
N THR A 5 25.16 18.93 7.30
CA THR A 5 23.87 18.31 6.96
C THR A 5 23.84 18.01 5.46
N ASN A 6 23.69 16.74 5.12
CA ASN A 6 23.68 16.25 3.74
C ASN A 6 22.39 16.76 3.05
N THR A 7 22.51 17.18 1.79
CA THR A 7 21.40 17.77 0.98
C THR A 7 20.16 16.87 0.95
N ALA A 8 20.33 15.53 1.03
CA ALA A 8 19.25 14.57 1.12
C ALA A 8 18.43 14.69 2.43
N THR A 9 19.11 15.03 3.54
CA THR A 9 18.45 15.25 4.84
C THR A 9 17.66 16.56 4.85
N GLN A 10 18.12 17.58 4.13
CA GLN A 10 17.42 18.85 3.99
C GLN A 10 16.18 18.73 3.10
N LEU A 11 16.23 17.93 2.03
CA LEU A 11 15.08 17.62 1.18
C LEU A 11 14.01 16.81 1.93
N LEU A 12 14.45 15.85 2.75
CA LEU A 12 13.53 15.05 3.58
C LEU A 12 12.82 15.91 4.64
N LEU A 13 13.56 16.82 5.30
CA LEU A 13 13.02 17.76 6.27
C LEU A 13 12.09 18.80 5.64
N ALA A 14 12.38 19.25 4.42
CA ALA A 14 11.51 20.16 3.67
C ALA A 14 10.20 19.49 3.24
N ALA A 15 10.26 18.21 2.81
CA ALA A 15 9.06 17.42 2.51
C ALA A 15 8.21 17.19 3.76
N CYS A 16 8.82 16.93 4.92
CA CYS A 16 8.11 16.78 6.20
C CYS A 16 7.50 18.12 6.70
N ALA A 17 8.18 19.23 6.52
CA ALA A 17 7.70 20.54 6.98
C ALA A 17 6.51 21.09 6.18
N GLY A 18 6.43 20.75 4.87
CA GLY A 18 5.31 21.18 4.01
C GLY A 18 3.97 20.53 4.35
N VAL A 19 3.98 19.39 5.07
CA VAL A 19 2.77 18.62 5.40
C VAL A 19 2.15 18.99 6.74
N LEU A 20 2.91 19.59 7.65
CA LEU A 20 2.42 19.99 8.98
C LEU A 20 1.55 21.25 8.96
N SER A 21 1.35 21.89 7.81
CA SER A 21 0.62 23.17 7.68
C SER A 21 -0.79 23.09 7.07
N CYS A 22 -1.36 21.89 6.89
CA CYS A 22 -2.74 21.75 6.35
C CYS A 22 -3.78 21.78 7.47
N PRO A 23 -4.73 22.75 7.46
CA PRO A 23 -5.85 22.80 8.42
C PRO A 23 -7.07 22.00 7.94
N GLY A 24 -7.71 21.36 8.90
CA GLY A 24 -8.69 20.30 8.88
C GLY A 24 -10.11 20.45 8.36
N ALA A 25 -10.83 19.41 8.15
CA ALA A 25 -12.15 18.96 8.63
C ALA A 25 -13.08 18.17 7.68
N TRP A 26 -13.67 17.11 8.21
CA TRP A 26 -15.01 16.44 8.18
C TRP A 26 -15.51 15.68 6.94
N GLY A 27 -15.79 14.38 7.11
CA GLY A 27 -16.83 13.60 6.47
C GLY A 27 -16.50 12.16 6.06
N SER A 28 -17.32 11.28 6.51
CA SER A 28 -17.68 9.92 6.12
C SER A 28 -16.67 8.92 5.54
N THR A 29 -16.71 7.77 6.08
CA THR A 29 -15.81 6.65 6.20
C THR A 29 -15.91 5.58 5.14
N THR A 30 -14.83 5.29 4.47
CA THR A 30 -14.48 3.95 4.00
C THR A 30 -12.97 3.81 4.00
N VAL A 31 -12.47 2.76 4.60
CA VAL A 31 -11.05 2.58 4.92
C VAL A 31 -10.40 1.64 3.92
N CYS A 32 -9.25 2.00 3.40
CA CYS A 32 -8.54 1.28 2.36
C CYS A 32 -7.19 0.71 2.73
N GLN A 33 -6.79 -0.27 1.96
CA GLN A 33 -5.49 -0.90 2.04
C GLN A 33 -4.49 -0.15 1.14
N ASP A 34 -3.29 0.14 1.66
CA ASP A 34 -2.21 0.77 0.91
C ASP A 34 -1.80 -0.11 -0.28
N GLN A 35 -2.07 0.34 -1.49
CA GLN A 35 -1.74 -0.41 -2.72
C GLN A 35 -0.24 -0.52 -2.98
N SER A 36 0.58 0.42 -2.49
CA SER A 36 2.04 0.31 -2.56
C SER A 36 2.57 -0.97 -1.89
N TYR A 37 1.71 -1.60 -1.09
CA TYR A 37 1.97 -2.84 -0.38
C TYR A 37 1.99 -4.08 -1.28
N TYR A 38 1.18 -4.12 -2.34
CA TYR A 38 1.11 -5.29 -3.23
C TYR A 38 2.42 -5.51 -3.98
N LEU A 39 3.06 -4.44 -4.38
CA LEU A 39 4.34 -4.52 -5.09
C LEU A 39 5.52 -4.89 -4.18
N LYS A 40 5.44 -4.57 -2.87
CA LYS A 40 6.51 -4.88 -1.92
C LYS A 40 6.60 -6.34 -1.49
N THR A 41 5.47 -7.02 -1.39
CA THR A 41 5.41 -8.38 -0.84
C THR A 41 5.39 -9.47 -1.89
N ALA A 42 5.22 -9.10 -3.16
CA ALA A 42 5.25 -10.05 -4.25
C ALA A 42 6.66 -10.55 -4.59
N CYS A 43 7.71 -9.81 -4.22
CA CYS A 43 9.08 -10.17 -4.54
C CYS A 43 10.04 -9.93 -3.37
N PRO A 44 10.51 -10.99 -2.73
CA PRO A 44 11.68 -10.94 -1.87
C PRO A 44 12.97 -11.07 -2.72
N HIS A 45 13.21 -10.24 -3.76
CA HIS A 45 14.41 -10.38 -4.60
C HIS A 45 15.32 -9.13 -4.60
N PRO A 46 16.59 -9.24 -5.01
CA PRO A 46 17.77 -8.53 -4.49
C PRO A 46 17.85 -7.02 -4.73
N LEU A 47 16.80 -6.37 -5.26
CA LEU A 47 16.62 -4.94 -4.99
C LEU A 47 16.28 -4.70 -3.50
N SER A 48 15.98 -5.77 -2.73
CA SER A 48 16.07 -5.69 -1.28
C SER A 48 17.55 -5.43 -0.96
N LEU A 49 17.86 -4.26 -0.49
CA LEU A 49 19.07 -4.01 0.29
C LEU A 49 19.22 -5.18 1.23
N ALA A 50 20.30 -5.94 1.12
CA ALA A 50 20.63 -7.22 1.75
C ALA A 50 19.56 -7.71 2.73
N GLY A 51 18.91 -8.85 2.40
CA GLY A 51 17.84 -9.39 3.22
C GLY A 51 18.19 -9.38 4.70
N PRO A 52 17.22 -9.27 5.62
CA PRO A 52 17.51 -9.15 7.04
C PRO A 52 18.40 -10.29 7.49
N THR A 53 19.65 -9.98 7.84
CA THR A 53 20.46 -10.92 8.63
C THR A 53 19.74 -11.12 9.95
N ALA A 54 19.60 -12.37 10.39
CA ALA A 54 18.65 -12.83 11.40
C ALA A 54 18.57 -12.05 12.72
N ASP A 55 19.50 -11.14 13.00
CA ASP A 55 19.62 -10.43 14.27
C ASP A 55 19.72 -8.90 14.15
N ARG A 56 19.35 -8.33 12.99
CA ARG A 56 19.37 -6.87 12.80
C ARG A 56 17.96 -6.30 12.69
N VAL A 57 17.78 -5.11 13.24
CA VAL A 57 16.60 -4.27 13.05
C VAL A 57 16.84 -3.39 11.82
N TYR A 58 15.89 -3.37 10.92
CA TYR A 58 15.90 -2.48 9.74
C TYR A 58 14.83 -1.42 9.92
N LEU A 59 15.23 -0.18 9.76
CA LEU A 59 14.34 0.97 9.73
C LEU A 59 14.21 1.46 8.30
N ARG A 60 12.98 1.64 7.86
CA ARG A 60 12.67 2.21 6.55
C ARG A 60 11.67 3.34 6.70
N PHE A 61 11.76 4.27 5.79
CA PHE A 61 10.81 5.35 5.68
C PHE A 61 10.39 5.48 4.22
N GLN A 62 9.09 5.49 3.99
CA GLN A 62 8.54 5.78 2.68
C GLN A 62 7.70 7.05 2.77
N THR A 63 7.81 7.89 1.76
CA THR A 63 6.86 8.97 1.49
C THR A 63 6.45 8.90 0.03
N GLY A 64 5.27 9.38 -0.29
CA GLY A 64 4.78 9.33 -1.65
C GLY A 64 3.64 10.29 -1.91
N TRP A 65 3.33 10.42 -3.18
CA TRP A 65 2.19 11.16 -3.69
C TRP A 65 1.47 10.32 -4.74
N ALA A 66 0.16 10.34 -4.72
CA ALA A 66 -0.70 9.75 -5.73
C ALA A 66 -1.73 10.76 -6.23
N SER A 67 -2.08 10.69 -7.51
CA SER A 67 -3.07 11.60 -8.13
C SER A 67 -4.48 11.41 -7.59
N LYS A 68 -4.75 10.25 -6.99
CA LYS A 68 -6.02 9.89 -6.33
C LYS A 68 -5.78 8.95 -5.16
N TYR A 69 -6.75 8.86 -4.27
CA TYR A 69 -6.83 7.80 -3.27
C TYR A 69 -7.93 6.82 -3.63
N GLU A 70 -7.56 5.87 -4.46
CA GLU A 70 -8.44 4.77 -4.84
C GLU A 70 -8.14 3.54 -4.00
N CYS A 71 -9.16 2.76 -3.67
CA CYS A 71 -9.02 1.52 -2.95
C CYS A 71 -10.11 0.54 -3.31
N GLU A 72 -9.70 -0.66 -3.68
CA GLU A 72 -10.61 -1.74 -4.00
C GLU A 72 -11.60 -1.35 -5.11
N GLY A 73 -11.17 -0.56 -6.11
CA GLY A 73 -12.01 -0.03 -7.17
C GLY A 73 -12.89 1.15 -6.76
N LEU A 74 -12.64 1.73 -5.60
CA LEU A 74 -13.42 2.86 -5.09
C LEU A 74 -12.54 4.09 -4.94
N ASP A 75 -12.93 5.17 -5.57
CA ASP A 75 -12.39 6.48 -5.28
C ASP A 75 -12.91 6.93 -3.91
N LEU A 76 -12.04 6.97 -2.92
CA LEU A 76 -12.44 7.24 -1.55
C LEU A 76 -12.51 8.71 -1.21
N TRP A 77 -11.68 9.49 -1.81
CA TRP A 77 -11.78 10.93 -1.79
C TRP A 77 -11.32 11.51 -3.12
N ASP A 78 -12.07 12.44 -3.57
CA ASP A 78 -11.83 13.20 -4.76
C ASP A 78 -10.60 14.11 -4.55
N GLY A 79 -9.47 13.76 -5.16
CA GLY A 79 -8.23 14.50 -5.04
C GLY A 79 -7.01 13.63 -4.75
N SER A 80 -5.86 14.29 -4.75
CA SER A 80 -4.58 13.63 -4.58
C SER A 80 -4.23 13.36 -3.11
N LEU A 81 -3.33 12.42 -2.90
CA LEU A 81 -2.90 11.90 -1.61
C LEU A 81 -1.41 12.09 -1.42
N CYS A 82 -0.99 12.62 -0.28
CA CYS A 82 0.36 12.44 0.25
C CYS A 82 0.38 11.37 1.33
N MET A 83 1.42 10.53 1.35
CA MET A 83 1.55 9.45 2.32
C MET A 83 2.93 9.40 2.98
N PHE A 84 2.95 8.87 4.22
CA PHE A 84 4.14 8.68 5.05
C PHE A 84 4.07 7.32 5.73
N VAL A 85 5.11 6.52 5.58
CA VAL A 85 5.12 5.15 6.08
C VAL A 85 6.46 4.84 6.75
N PRO A 86 6.64 5.17 8.04
CA PRO A 86 7.71 4.56 8.83
C PRO A 86 7.46 3.07 8.99
N GLU A 87 8.54 2.30 8.84
CA GLU A 87 8.52 0.85 8.91
C GLU A 87 9.70 0.34 9.72
N ILE A 88 9.46 -0.63 10.59
CA ILE A 88 10.46 -1.37 11.31
C ILE A 88 10.35 -2.86 10.97
N GLN A 89 11.48 -3.50 10.65
CA GLN A 89 11.54 -4.93 10.41
C GLN A 89 12.52 -5.59 11.37
N TYR A 90 12.08 -6.67 12.00
CA TYR A 90 12.93 -7.56 12.80
C TYR A 90 12.54 -9.02 12.51
N LYS A 91 13.49 -9.76 11.93
CA LYS A 91 13.25 -11.12 11.43
C LYS A 91 12.05 -11.16 10.47
N GLU A 92 11.09 -12.04 10.72
CA GLU A 92 9.88 -12.20 9.96
C GLU A 92 8.80 -11.13 10.25
N TRP A 93 9.00 -10.30 11.28
CA TRP A 93 8.02 -9.30 11.69
C TRP A 93 8.27 -7.94 11.05
N VAL A 94 7.21 -7.33 10.54
CA VAL A 94 7.26 -5.98 9.97
C VAL A 94 6.13 -5.15 10.58
N GLY A 95 6.51 -4.12 11.32
CA GLY A 95 5.59 -3.12 11.86
C GLY A 95 5.59 -1.87 10.99
N LYS A 96 4.41 -1.31 10.71
CA LYS A 96 4.24 -0.11 9.88
C LYS A 96 3.23 0.83 10.50
N ILE A 97 3.49 2.12 10.31
CA ILE A 97 2.48 3.16 10.47
C ILE A 97 2.30 3.79 9.10
N TRP A 98 1.10 3.77 8.57
CA TRP A 98 0.75 4.48 7.35
C TRP A 98 -0.08 5.71 7.71
N TYR A 99 0.32 6.86 7.26
CA TYR A 99 -0.43 8.09 7.39
C TYR A 99 -0.62 8.71 6.01
N GLY A 100 -1.86 8.89 5.61
CA GLY A 100 -2.23 9.53 4.36
C GLY A 100 -3.06 10.77 4.60
N VAL A 101 -2.83 11.80 3.80
CA VAL A 101 -3.55 13.06 3.87
C VAL A 101 -3.89 13.53 2.46
N SER A 102 -5.13 13.96 2.26
CA SER A 102 -5.54 14.60 1.01
C SER A 102 -4.79 15.91 0.81
N THR A 103 -4.36 16.17 -0.42
CA THR A 103 -3.68 17.43 -0.79
C THR A 103 -4.65 18.47 -1.32
N ASP A 104 -5.91 18.12 -1.52
CA ASP A 104 -6.97 19.07 -1.81
C ASP A 104 -7.61 19.62 -0.51
N HIS A 105 -8.46 20.61 -0.64
CA HIS A 105 -9.05 21.32 0.52
C HIS A 105 -10.12 20.50 1.29
N ARG A 106 -10.27 19.19 1.03
CA ARG A 106 -11.32 18.36 1.64
C ARG A 106 -10.93 17.70 2.95
N ASN A 107 -9.74 17.97 3.47
CA ASN A 107 -9.33 17.65 4.85
C ASN A 107 -9.54 16.18 5.28
N HIS A 108 -9.31 15.24 4.41
CA HIS A 108 -9.31 13.83 4.76
C HIS A 108 -7.91 13.38 5.16
N ALA A 109 -7.83 12.66 6.26
CA ALA A 109 -6.62 11.98 6.68
C ALA A 109 -6.97 10.58 7.18
N GLU A 110 -6.05 9.64 6.97
CA GLU A 110 -6.18 8.29 7.48
C GLU A 110 -4.87 7.86 8.15
N LEU A 111 -5.00 7.17 9.28
CA LEU A 111 -3.88 6.59 10.01
C LEU A 111 -4.11 5.08 10.14
N LYS A 112 -3.10 4.28 9.76
CA LYS A 112 -3.14 2.81 9.88
C LYS A 112 -1.93 2.34 10.67
N TYR A 113 -2.18 1.43 11.61
CA TYR A 113 -1.15 0.63 12.24
C TYR A 113 -1.23 -0.78 11.69
N ARG A 114 -0.11 -1.30 11.20
CA ARG A 114 -0.06 -2.61 10.58
C ARG A 114 1.09 -3.44 11.11
N LEU A 115 0.80 -4.71 11.35
CA LEU A 115 1.78 -5.73 11.72
C LEU A 115 1.65 -6.91 10.76
N ASP A 116 2.75 -7.26 10.12
CA ASP A 116 2.88 -8.39 9.21
C ASP A 116 3.83 -9.43 9.82
N TYR A 117 3.53 -10.70 9.60
CA TYR A 117 4.45 -11.81 9.81
C TYR A 117 4.72 -12.48 8.47
N ILE A 118 5.97 -12.46 8.00
CA ILE A 118 6.35 -12.96 6.67
C ILE A 118 7.09 -14.27 6.83
N LYS A 119 6.55 -15.35 6.25
CA LYS A 119 7.18 -16.67 6.27
C LYS A 119 7.37 -17.20 4.86
N GLU A 120 8.62 -17.53 4.55
CA GLU A 120 8.97 -18.20 3.31
C GLU A 120 8.98 -19.71 3.51
N LEU A 121 8.30 -20.45 2.64
CA LEU A 121 8.14 -21.90 2.66
C LEU A 121 8.37 -22.46 1.23
N GLY A 122 9.64 -22.62 0.86
CA GLY A 122 10.03 -22.94 -0.51
C GLY A 122 9.59 -21.85 -1.47
N ASN A 123 8.78 -22.18 -2.46
CA ASN A 123 8.27 -21.21 -3.43
C ASN A 123 7.05 -20.40 -2.91
N TRP A 124 6.61 -20.65 -1.68
CA TRP A 124 5.52 -19.92 -1.07
C TRP A 124 6.03 -18.83 -0.12
N THR A 125 5.41 -17.67 -0.20
CA THR A 125 5.44 -16.65 0.87
C THR A 125 4.06 -16.58 1.49
N VAL A 126 3.98 -16.79 2.80
CA VAL A 126 2.73 -16.71 3.58
C VAL A 126 2.85 -15.56 4.55
N MET A 127 1.85 -14.68 4.56
CA MET A 127 1.89 -13.45 5.33
C MET A 127 0.54 -13.19 6.00
N PRO A 128 0.30 -13.74 7.20
CA PRO A 128 -0.76 -13.23 8.05
C PRO A 128 -0.43 -11.81 8.50
N TRP A 129 -1.45 -10.98 8.55
CA TRP A 129 -1.29 -9.59 8.93
C TRP A 129 -2.48 -9.07 9.73
N TYR A 130 -2.24 -8.01 10.48
CA TYR A 130 -3.26 -7.27 11.19
C TYR A 130 -3.09 -5.77 10.94
N GLU A 131 -4.19 -5.10 10.64
CA GLU A 131 -4.23 -3.65 10.45
C GLU A 131 -5.34 -3.05 11.31
N HIS A 132 -5.08 -1.86 11.83
CA HIS A 132 -6.08 -1.04 12.50
C HIS A 132 -6.05 0.35 11.90
N SER A 133 -7.16 0.75 11.32
CA SER A 133 -7.30 2.02 10.60
C SER A 133 -8.16 3.01 11.34
N PHE A 134 -7.78 4.28 11.26
CA PHE A 134 -8.54 5.42 11.76
C PHE A 134 -8.68 6.45 10.64
N VAL A 135 -9.90 6.82 10.31
CA VAL A 135 -10.18 7.90 9.37
C VAL A 135 -10.60 9.14 10.15
N PHE A 136 -9.98 10.26 9.85
CA PHE A 136 -10.26 11.53 10.51
C PHE A 136 -11.16 12.41 9.65
N PRO A 137 -12.14 13.09 10.32
CA PRO A 137 -12.42 13.04 11.74
C PRO A 137 -13.52 12.02 12.11
N GLY A 138 -13.34 11.37 13.23
CA GLY A 138 -14.48 10.77 13.95
C GLY A 138 -14.66 9.27 13.87
N ASP A 139 -13.71 8.51 13.32
CA ASP A 139 -13.85 7.07 13.23
C ASP A 139 -13.37 6.32 14.47
N LYS A 140 -14.13 5.26 14.83
CA LYS A 140 -13.88 4.42 16.00
C LYS A 140 -12.71 3.44 15.82
N GLY A 141 -12.00 3.52 14.70
CA GLY A 141 -10.98 2.55 14.33
C GLY A 141 -11.56 1.22 13.84
N ILE A 142 -11.00 0.67 12.78
CA ILE A 142 -11.49 -0.54 12.14
C ILE A 142 -10.41 -1.59 12.14
N PRO A 143 -10.58 -2.69 12.91
CA PRO A 143 -9.65 -3.81 12.90
C PRO A 143 -9.83 -4.67 11.66
N ARG A 144 -8.71 -5.09 11.07
CA ARG A 144 -8.64 -5.92 9.87
C ARG A 144 -7.57 -6.99 10.01
N PRO A 145 -7.92 -8.21 10.37
CA PRO A 145 -7.04 -9.36 10.15
C PRO A 145 -7.07 -9.78 8.69
N GLY A 146 -5.91 -10.23 8.18
CA GLY A 146 -5.81 -10.73 6.81
C GLY A 146 -4.74 -11.78 6.64
N LEU A 147 -4.76 -12.40 5.47
CA LEU A 147 -3.81 -13.40 5.03
C LEU A 147 -3.48 -13.18 3.56
N LYS A 148 -2.21 -12.94 3.26
CA LYS A 148 -1.72 -12.93 1.90
C LYS A 148 -0.86 -14.16 1.65
N THR A 149 -1.06 -14.81 0.51
CA THR A 149 -0.19 -15.88 0.04
C THR A 149 0.34 -15.53 -1.33
N THR A 150 1.60 -15.84 -1.58
CA THR A 150 2.23 -15.67 -2.88
C THR A 150 2.98 -16.94 -3.24
N TYR A 151 2.79 -17.43 -4.45
CA TYR A 151 3.55 -18.53 -5.03
C TYR A 151 4.45 -17.99 -6.14
N HIS A 152 5.73 -18.29 -6.07
CA HIS A 152 6.72 -17.92 -7.08
C HIS A 152 6.87 -19.06 -8.08
N PHE A 153 6.29 -18.91 -9.28
CA PHE A 153 6.39 -19.89 -10.36
C PHE A 153 7.81 -19.92 -10.94
N SER A 154 8.47 -18.77 -10.90
CA SER A 154 9.87 -18.59 -11.30
C SER A 154 10.41 -17.30 -10.66
N ASP A 155 11.65 -16.96 -10.97
CA ASP A 155 12.26 -15.69 -10.52
C ASP A 155 11.56 -14.44 -11.06
N ARG A 156 10.68 -14.57 -12.07
CA ARG A 156 9.96 -13.48 -12.70
C ARG A 156 8.46 -13.50 -12.44
N TRP A 157 7.86 -14.68 -12.44
CA TRP A 157 6.40 -14.85 -12.38
C TRP A 157 5.94 -15.26 -10.99
N PHE A 158 4.91 -14.62 -10.52
CA PHE A 158 4.28 -14.92 -9.24
C PHE A 158 2.76 -14.76 -9.33
N GLY A 159 2.07 -15.34 -8.36
CA GLY A 159 0.63 -15.17 -8.20
C GLY A 159 0.21 -15.56 -6.79
N GLY A 160 -1.01 -15.23 -6.43
CA GLY A 160 -1.45 -15.52 -5.07
C GLY A 160 -2.83 -15.02 -4.72
N THR A 161 -3.08 -14.96 -3.43
CA THR A 161 -4.34 -14.49 -2.85
C THR A 161 -4.08 -13.45 -1.78
N ASP A 162 -5.03 -12.55 -1.59
CA ASP A 162 -5.07 -11.62 -0.48
C ASP A 162 -6.49 -11.58 0.08
N LEU A 163 -6.62 -12.01 1.30
CA LEU A 163 -7.89 -12.22 1.98
C LEU A 163 -7.87 -11.39 3.25
N TYR A 164 -8.92 -10.63 3.52
CA TYR A 164 -9.04 -9.96 4.78
C TYR A 164 -10.50 -9.75 5.19
N TRP A 165 -10.66 -9.53 6.47
CA TRP A 165 -11.95 -9.29 7.09
C TRP A 165 -11.91 -7.99 7.86
N GLN A 166 -13.02 -7.29 7.82
CA GLN A 166 -13.24 -6.09 8.60
C GLN A 166 -14.38 -6.35 9.58
N TYR A 167 -14.14 -6.01 10.85
CA TYR A 167 -15.21 -6.02 11.84
C TYR A 167 -15.73 -4.61 12.03
N ASN A 168 -16.95 -4.36 11.58
CA ASN A 168 -17.60 -3.07 11.71
C ASN A 168 -19.09 -3.26 12.05
N ASN A 169 -19.61 -2.46 12.98
CA ASN A 169 -21.02 -2.49 13.40
C ASN A 169 -21.56 -3.91 13.70
N HIS A 170 -20.77 -4.70 14.47
CA HIS A 170 -21.11 -6.07 14.87
C HIS A 170 -21.20 -7.08 13.71
N THR A 171 -20.70 -6.76 12.54
CA THR A 171 -20.65 -7.67 11.39
C THR A 171 -19.23 -7.88 10.90
N PHE A 172 -18.93 -9.13 10.56
CA PHE A 172 -17.72 -9.45 9.78
C PHE A 172 -18.02 -9.28 8.30
N ARG A 173 -17.14 -8.55 7.61
CA ARG A 173 -17.21 -8.31 6.17
C ARG A 173 -15.89 -8.63 5.56
N GLY A 174 -15.86 -9.38 4.47
CA GLY A 174 -14.64 -9.84 3.83
C GLY A 174 -14.38 -9.17 2.50
N TYR A 175 -13.10 -9.11 2.17
CA TYR A 175 -12.63 -8.82 0.82
C TYR A 175 -11.64 -9.91 0.42
N TYR A 176 -11.75 -10.39 -0.81
CA TYR A 176 -10.98 -11.51 -1.33
C TYR A 176 -10.40 -11.11 -2.67
N ALA A 177 -9.10 -11.28 -2.84
CA ALA A 177 -8.47 -11.02 -4.12
C ALA A 177 -7.59 -12.17 -4.54
N VAL A 178 -7.50 -12.38 -5.86
CA VAL A 178 -6.48 -13.18 -6.51
C VAL A 178 -5.66 -12.28 -7.40
N PHE A 179 -4.37 -12.55 -7.49
CA PHE A 179 -3.48 -11.75 -8.33
C PHE A 179 -2.45 -12.62 -9.04
N ALA A 180 -1.97 -12.12 -10.15
CA ALA A 180 -0.80 -12.63 -10.85
C ALA A 180 0.04 -11.46 -11.33
N GLY A 181 1.34 -11.66 -11.41
CA GLY A 181 2.25 -10.60 -11.83
C GLY A 181 3.59 -11.11 -12.30
N LEU A 182 4.33 -10.19 -12.81
CA LEU A 182 5.73 -10.40 -13.17
C LEU A 182 6.58 -9.24 -12.62
N HIS A 183 7.83 -9.53 -12.38
CA HIS A 183 8.87 -8.52 -12.20
C HIS A 183 10.05 -8.82 -13.13
N GLU A 184 10.64 -7.77 -13.65
CA GLU A 184 11.77 -7.84 -14.56
C GLU A 184 12.82 -6.79 -14.17
N GLU A 185 14.05 -7.21 -13.94
CA GLU A 185 15.19 -6.30 -13.79
C GLU A 185 15.71 -5.96 -15.18
N ILE A 186 15.38 -4.77 -15.67
CA ILE A 186 15.78 -4.31 -17.00
C ILE A 186 17.18 -3.67 -17.00
N ALA A 187 17.70 -3.31 -15.83
CA ALA A 187 19.06 -2.86 -15.59
C ALA A 187 19.41 -3.05 -14.11
N ASP A 188 20.68 -2.97 -13.75
CA ASP A 188 21.18 -3.13 -12.37
C ASP A 188 20.49 -2.23 -11.33
N CYS A 189 19.94 -1.11 -11.76
CA CYS A 189 19.26 -0.14 -10.90
C CYS A 189 17.78 0.07 -11.25
N VAL A 190 17.22 -0.68 -12.22
CA VAL A 190 15.84 -0.48 -12.70
C VAL A 190 15.08 -1.80 -12.73
N ARG A 191 13.97 -1.86 -12.02
CA ARG A 191 13.02 -2.96 -12.05
C ARG A 191 11.65 -2.48 -12.53
N VAL A 192 10.98 -3.32 -13.31
CA VAL A 192 9.59 -3.17 -13.72
C VAL A 192 8.76 -4.24 -13.04
N ASP A 193 7.65 -3.84 -12.42
CA ASP A 193 6.66 -4.74 -11.86
C ASP A 193 5.33 -4.51 -12.57
N ALA A 194 4.67 -5.60 -12.99
CA ALA A 194 3.31 -5.56 -13.54
C ALA A 194 2.45 -6.59 -12.81
N VAL A 195 1.27 -6.16 -12.34
CA VAL A 195 0.35 -7.01 -11.57
C VAL A 195 -1.07 -6.82 -12.07
N VAL A 196 -1.78 -7.92 -12.25
CA VAL A 196 -3.23 -7.93 -12.45
C VAL A 196 -3.87 -8.55 -11.22
N ARG A 197 -4.90 -7.90 -10.68
CA ARG A 197 -5.61 -8.31 -9.47
C ARG A 197 -7.11 -8.29 -9.71
N TYR A 198 -7.76 -9.39 -9.41
CA TYR A 198 -9.23 -9.48 -9.38
C TYR A 198 -9.70 -9.44 -7.94
N GLY A 199 -10.60 -8.53 -7.62
CA GLY A 199 -11.21 -8.36 -6.32
C GLY A 199 -12.66 -8.84 -6.25
N TYR A 200 -13.02 -9.52 -5.16
CA TYR A 200 -14.38 -9.92 -4.83
C TYR A 200 -14.77 -9.31 -3.48
N ASN A 201 -15.86 -8.58 -3.47
CA ASN A 201 -16.42 -7.96 -2.27
C ASN A 201 -17.37 -8.94 -1.56
N GLY A 202 -17.02 -9.33 -0.35
CA GLY A 202 -17.87 -10.12 0.56
C GLY A 202 -18.65 -9.24 1.54
N GLY A 203 -19.20 -8.13 1.07
CA GLY A 203 -19.93 -7.17 1.88
C GLY A 203 -19.05 -6.11 2.55
N TYR A 204 -17.79 -6.01 2.16
CA TYR A 204 -16.78 -5.14 2.77
C TYR A 204 -17.11 -3.65 2.66
N VAL A 205 -17.65 -3.19 1.53
CA VAL A 205 -17.80 -1.77 1.25
C VAL A 205 -19.25 -1.31 1.30
N GLY A 206 -19.51 -0.26 2.10
CA GLY A 206 -20.71 0.57 2.09
C GLY A 206 -21.82 0.19 3.04
N PRO A 207 -22.81 1.07 3.18
CA PRO A 207 -23.96 0.86 4.06
C PRO A 207 -24.88 -0.27 3.55
N VAL A 208 -24.89 -0.51 2.24
CA VAL A 208 -25.61 -1.62 1.63
C VAL A 208 -24.63 -2.75 1.36
N VAL A 209 -24.96 -3.94 1.87
CA VAL A 209 -24.12 -5.14 1.72
C VAL A 209 -24.26 -5.66 0.30
N HIS A 210 -23.30 -5.31 -0.56
CA HIS A 210 -23.19 -5.88 -1.89
C HIS A 210 -22.16 -6.99 -1.88
N HIS A 211 -22.49 -8.12 -2.47
CA HIS A 211 -21.58 -9.24 -2.69
C HIS A 211 -21.35 -9.41 -4.19
N GLY A 212 -20.10 -9.62 -4.59
CA GLY A 212 -19.79 -9.88 -5.99
C GLY A 212 -18.43 -9.37 -6.45
N SER A 213 -18.21 -9.47 -7.74
CA SER A 213 -17.00 -8.96 -8.39
C SER A 213 -16.87 -7.46 -8.19
N ASN A 214 -15.74 -7.03 -7.66
CA ASN A 214 -15.53 -5.62 -7.29
C ASN A 214 -14.79 -4.86 -8.40
N ALA A 215 -13.54 -5.19 -8.63
CA ALA A 215 -12.71 -4.56 -9.63
C ALA A 215 -11.70 -5.54 -10.23
N LEU A 216 -11.16 -5.17 -11.38
CA LEU A 216 -10.00 -5.77 -12.00
C LEU A 216 -8.95 -4.67 -12.14
N ASP A 217 -7.89 -4.78 -11.32
CA ASP A 217 -6.84 -3.77 -11.22
C ASP A 217 -5.63 -4.18 -12.06
N TYR A 218 -5.07 -3.23 -12.79
CA TYR A 218 -3.85 -3.37 -13.58
C TYR A 218 -2.83 -2.38 -13.04
N ASN A 219 -1.81 -2.90 -12.36
CA ASN A 219 -0.73 -2.11 -11.77
C ASN A 219 0.53 -2.24 -12.61
N LEU A 220 1.19 -1.13 -12.88
CA LEU A 220 2.51 -1.08 -13.49
C LEU A 220 3.39 -0.13 -12.66
N SER A 221 4.58 -0.59 -12.27
CA SER A 221 5.54 0.28 -11.60
C SER A 221 6.95 0.13 -12.14
N PHE A 222 7.71 1.21 -12.03
CA PHE A 222 9.13 1.33 -12.34
C PHE A 222 9.86 1.72 -11.06
N THR A 223 10.74 0.87 -10.60
CA THR A 223 11.54 1.09 -9.39
C THR A 223 12.98 1.38 -9.76
N PHE A 224 13.48 2.54 -9.35
CA PHE A 224 14.85 3.01 -9.58
C PHE A 224 15.63 3.02 -8.27
N ARG A 225 16.76 2.35 -8.22
CA ARG A 225 17.73 2.45 -7.12
C ARG A 225 18.62 3.67 -7.33
N ALA A 226 18.25 4.81 -6.74
CA ALA A 226 19.03 6.05 -6.88
C ALA A 226 20.35 6.00 -6.08
N THR A 227 20.36 5.31 -4.93
CA THR A 227 21.56 5.03 -4.12
C THR A 227 21.41 3.67 -3.43
N SER A 228 22.44 3.23 -2.67
CA SER A 228 22.33 2.03 -1.84
C SER A 228 21.23 2.10 -0.77
N ARG A 229 20.69 3.28 -0.48
CA ARG A 229 19.69 3.50 0.57
C ARG A 229 18.40 4.15 0.06
N LEU A 230 18.42 4.77 -1.12
CA LEU A 230 17.27 5.50 -1.68
C LEU A 230 16.76 4.80 -2.92
N THR A 231 15.49 4.49 -2.90
CA THR A 231 14.74 3.95 -4.04
C THR A 231 13.61 4.91 -4.41
N VAL A 232 13.43 5.13 -5.69
CA VAL A 232 12.30 5.89 -6.28
C VAL A 232 11.43 4.92 -7.04
N GLU A 233 10.12 4.96 -6.83
CA GLU A 233 9.14 4.15 -7.55
C GLU A 233 8.14 5.08 -8.21
N LEU A 234 7.97 4.93 -9.52
CA LEU A 234 6.88 5.52 -10.29
C LEU A 234 5.85 4.43 -10.53
N PHE A 235 4.58 4.71 -10.33
CA PHE A 235 3.53 3.72 -10.54
C PHE A 235 2.31 4.29 -11.24
N THR A 236 1.59 3.40 -11.92
CA THR A 236 0.26 3.67 -12.48
C THR A 236 -0.66 2.51 -12.10
N ASN A 237 -1.94 2.82 -11.93
CA ASN A 237 -2.99 1.85 -11.74
C ASN A 237 -4.19 2.18 -12.60
N TYR A 238 -4.75 1.17 -13.26
CA TYR A 238 -6.06 1.23 -13.90
C TYR A 238 -6.96 0.22 -13.21
N SER A 239 -8.07 0.68 -12.65
CA SER A 239 -9.07 -0.12 -11.96
C SER A 239 -10.33 -0.18 -12.83
N GLN A 240 -10.58 -1.35 -13.42
CA GLN A 240 -11.79 -1.61 -14.19
C GLN A 240 -12.92 -1.98 -13.22
N ALA A 241 -13.93 -1.14 -13.15
CA ALA A 241 -15.11 -1.35 -12.32
C ALA A 241 -15.90 -2.59 -12.77
N LEU A 242 -16.18 -3.48 -11.83
CA LEU A 242 -17.03 -4.65 -12.03
C LEU A 242 -18.40 -4.45 -11.34
N THR A 243 -19.11 -5.54 -11.08
CA THR A 243 -20.52 -5.50 -10.66
C THR A 243 -20.77 -4.63 -9.44
N VAL A 244 -19.98 -4.79 -8.37
CA VAL A 244 -20.23 -4.07 -7.10
C VAL A 244 -19.89 -2.58 -7.22
N VAL A 245 -18.82 -2.24 -7.91
CA VAL A 245 -18.42 -0.84 -8.13
C VAL A 245 -19.46 -0.15 -9.03
N LYS A 246 -19.89 -0.80 -10.12
CA LYS A 246 -20.93 -0.27 -11.02
C LYS A 246 -22.29 -0.09 -10.34
N GLN A 247 -22.66 -0.96 -9.41
CA GLN A 247 -23.91 -0.80 -8.62
C GLN A 247 -23.89 0.42 -7.70
N ARG A 248 -22.75 1.09 -7.58
CA ARG A 248 -22.56 2.34 -6.83
C ARG A 248 -22.47 3.58 -7.73
N ASP A 249 -22.80 3.42 -8.99
CA ASP A 249 -22.65 4.47 -10.01
C ASP A 249 -21.20 4.97 -10.16
N LEU A 250 -20.21 4.11 -9.79
CA LEU A 250 -18.79 4.37 -9.99
C LEU A 250 -18.30 3.68 -11.27
N GLY A 251 -17.43 4.34 -11.98
CA GLY A 251 -16.83 3.87 -13.23
C GLY A 251 -15.44 3.29 -13.02
N ASP A 252 -14.78 3.06 -14.16
CA ASP A 252 -13.37 2.73 -14.20
C ASP A 252 -12.55 3.93 -13.72
N ASP A 253 -11.42 3.64 -13.07
CA ASP A 253 -10.56 4.67 -12.53
C ASP A 253 -9.10 4.50 -12.97
N PHE A 254 -8.39 5.61 -13.09
CA PHE A 254 -6.97 5.65 -13.40
C PHE A 254 -6.26 6.63 -12.49
N TYR A 255 -5.17 6.17 -11.88
CA TYR A 255 -4.32 7.03 -11.08
C TYR A 255 -2.84 6.65 -11.22
N TYR A 256 -1.98 7.55 -10.81
CA TYR A 256 -0.53 7.40 -10.86
C TYR A 256 0.11 8.11 -9.68
N GLY A 257 1.38 7.80 -9.44
CA GLY A 257 2.08 8.43 -8.34
C GLY A 257 3.56 8.12 -8.31
N ILE A 258 4.18 8.63 -7.24
CA ILE A 258 5.58 8.46 -6.95
C ILE A 258 5.78 8.11 -5.47
N ASN A 259 6.68 7.19 -5.21
CA ASN A 259 7.14 6.82 -3.87
C ASN A 259 8.65 7.00 -3.75
N LEU A 260 9.07 7.51 -2.62
CA LEU A 260 10.47 7.58 -2.20
C LEU A 260 10.64 6.67 -0.99
N LYS A 261 11.56 5.71 -1.06
CA LYS A 261 11.83 4.74 0.02
C LYS A 261 13.28 4.89 0.45
N TYR A 262 13.49 5.14 1.74
CA TYR A 262 14.81 5.27 2.34
C TYR A 262 15.03 4.21 3.41
N THR A 263 16.19 3.54 3.37
CA THR A 263 16.63 2.56 4.38
C THR A 263 17.80 3.14 5.17
N PHE A 264 17.68 3.11 6.51
CA PHE A 264 18.66 3.66 7.44
C PHE A 264 19.81 2.70 7.73
#